data_1f5ed8dd144b17b9db22540075fd54cd
#
_entry.id   1f5ed8dd144b17b9db22540075fd54cd
#
_cell.length_a   1.000
_cell.length_b   1.000
_cell.length_c   1.000
_cell.angle_alpha   90.00
_cell.angle_beta   90.00
_cell.angle_gamma   90.00
#
_symmetry.space_group_name_H-M   'P 1'
#
loop_
_entity.id
_entity.type
_entity.pdbx_description
1 polymer ?
#
loop_
_entity_poly.entity_id
_entity_poly.type
_entity_poly.pdbx_seq_one_letter_code
_entity_poly.pdbx_strand_id
1 'polypeptide(L)'
;FMLEEAIGFDLSGDIKTVRTNQGEHRCFGILLATGAHPRTVGFKGEEEHKGRGVAYCATCDGEFFTGKEIFVVGGGYAAAEESVFLTKFARHVTILVRKDDFSCAASVADQAKNHEKITVLTNTAMEEVSGENGLTYARYKNTATGEVAEYKSKETFGVFVFAGYEPATEMLKGIVDLNEQGYIVTDESQKTSADGVYAAGDVCIKPLRQVVTATSDGALAATELEKYVAAMQRKTGLRADAPSVKQSETTVTVDTHESEGSDELFTKEMRQQLDTVFARMESPLLLKLSLDDRPVSAELEQFITALAALYKKLTVTVAELTASSQAVP
;
A
#
# COMPACT_ATOMS: atom_id res chain seq x y z
N PHE A 1 17.39 0.00 -7.15
CA PHE A 1 16.64 0.57 -6.02
C PHE A 1 17.62 1.10 -5.00
N MET A 2 17.32 2.29 -4.47
CA MET A 2 18.05 2.89 -3.35
C MET A 2 17.08 3.04 -2.19
N LEU A 3 17.48 2.55 -1.01
CA LEU A 3 16.67 2.65 0.21
C LEU A 3 17.04 3.96 0.92
N GLU A 4 16.50 5.05 0.41
CA GLU A 4 16.77 6.41 0.87
C GLU A 4 15.45 7.15 1.08
N GLU A 5 15.44 8.06 2.02
CA GLU A 5 14.32 8.94 2.27
C GLU A 5 14.57 10.30 1.61
N ALA A 6 13.67 10.71 0.72
CA ALA A 6 13.70 12.05 0.16
C ALA A 6 13.32 13.08 1.23
N ILE A 7 14.18 14.10 1.41
CA ILE A 7 13.99 15.14 2.42
C ILE A 7 13.86 16.55 1.82
N GLY A 8 13.97 16.68 0.50
CA GLY A 8 13.78 17.96 -0.17
C GLY A 8 14.08 17.90 -1.66
N PHE A 9 13.62 18.93 -2.35
CA PHE A 9 13.76 19.07 -3.80
C PHE A 9 14.26 20.47 -4.14
N ASP A 10 15.11 20.57 -5.18
CA ASP A 10 15.34 21.77 -5.94
C ASP A 10 14.94 21.51 -7.39
N LEU A 11 13.86 22.13 -7.81
CA LEU A 11 13.27 21.94 -9.15
C LEU A 11 13.57 23.13 -10.07
N SER A 12 14.39 24.07 -9.62
CA SER A 12 14.81 25.22 -10.42
C SER A 12 15.77 24.79 -11.53
N GLY A 13 15.58 25.34 -12.73
CA GLY A 13 16.48 25.10 -13.86
C GLY A 13 16.31 23.75 -14.55
N ASP A 14 17.24 23.46 -15.47
CA ASP A 14 17.23 22.31 -16.36
C ASP A 14 17.62 21.01 -15.62
N ILE A 15 18.48 21.12 -14.61
CA ILE A 15 18.92 19.99 -13.77
C ILE A 15 18.26 20.12 -12.41
N LYS A 16 17.49 19.13 -12.05
CA LYS A 16 16.78 19.04 -10.78
C LYS A 16 17.62 18.28 -9.77
N THR A 17 17.44 18.59 -8.49
CA THR A 17 18.12 17.91 -7.39
C THR A 17 17.10 17.34 -6.41
N VAL A 18 17.24 16.07 -6.09
CA VAL A 18 16.54 15.40 -4.99
C VAL A 18 17.53 15.22 -3.86
N ARG A 19 17.25 15.79 -2.72
CA ARG A 19 18.02 15.59 -1.49
C ARG A 19 17.42 14.46 -0.69
N THR A 20 18.27 13.55 -0.26
CA THR A 20 17.90 12.41 0.56
C THR A 20 18.66 12.43 1.89
N ASN A 21 18.30 11.54 2.81
CA ASN A 21 19.05 11.33 4.06
C ASN A 21 20.47 10.77 3.85
N GLN A 22 20.82 10.34 2.61
CA GLN A 22 22.13 9.78 2.28
C GLN A 22 22.93 10.64 1.29
N GLY A 23 22.32 11.65 0.65
CA GLY A 23 23.02 12.51 -0.29
C GLY A 23 22.11 13.29 -1.24
N GLU A 24 22.66 13.72 -2.37
CA GLU A 24 21.95 14.45 -3.41
C GLU A 24 22.00 13.69 -4.73
N HIS A 25 20.84 13.61 -5.40
CA HIS A 25 20.71 13.03 -6.73
C HIS A 25 20.30 14.10 -7.73
N ARG A 26 21.04 14.21 -8.81
CA ARG A 26 20.79 15.16 -9.89
C ARG A 26 20.17 14.45 -11.10
N CYS A 27 19.12 15.03 -11.65
CA CYS A 27 18.37 14.46 -12.76
C CYS A 27 17.76 15.54 -13.65
N PHE A 28 17.34 15.18 -14.84
CA PHE A 28 16.59 16.06 -15.72
C PHE A 28 15.11 16.10 -15.38
N GLY A 29 14.57 15.00 -14.88
CA GLY A 29 13.16 14.94 -14.52
C GLY A 29 12.89 13.96 -13.39
N ILE A 30 11.72 14.12 -12.76
CA ILE A 30 11.30 13.39 -11.57
C ILE A 30 9.91 12.80 -11.80
N LEU A 31 9.71 11.55 -11.39
CA LEU A 31 8.40 10.93 -11.26
C LEU A 31 8.05 10.76 -9.79
N LEU A 32 7.00 11.45 -9.35
CA LEU A 32 6.46 11.37 -8.00
C LEU A 32 5.44 10.23 -7.91
N ALA A 33 5.73 9.22 -7.12
CA ALA A 33 4.87 8.05 -6.91
C ALA A 33 4.75 7.71 -5.42
N THR A 34 4.59 8.73 -4.58
CA THR A 34 4.60 8.64 -3.12
C THR A 34 3.31 8.02 -2.53
N GLY A 35 2.26 7.88 -3.37
CA GLY A 35 1.03 7.22 -3.00
C GLY A 35 0.13 8.01 -2.05
N ALA A 36 -0.84 7.30 -1.49
CA ALA A 36 -1.74 7.79 -0.45
C ALA A 36 -2.00 6.66 0.55
N HIS A 37 -2.30 7.01 1.78
CA HIS A 37 -2.63 6.05 2.82
C HIS A 37 -4.02 6.32 3.39
N PRO A 38 -4.74 5.28 3.82
CA PRO A 38 -6.04 5.46 4.46
C PRO A 38 -5.85 6.20 5.80
N ARG A 39 -6.78 7.08 6.11
CA ARG A 39 -6.83 7.73 7.42
C ARG A 39 -7.25 6.73 8.47
N THR A 40 -6.51 6.68 9.56
CA THR A 40 -6.90 5.95 10.76
C THR A 40 -7.92 6.75 11.56
N VAL A 41 -8.78 6.07 12.30
CA VAL A 41 -9.77 6.68 13.20
C VAL A 41 -9.24 6.74 14.63
N GLY A 42 -8.32 5.82 14.97
CA GLY A 42 -7.60 5.78 16.25
C GLY A 42 -8.35 5.02 17.36
N PHE A 43 -9.27 4.12 17.03
CA PHE A 43 -9.85 3.24 18.04
C PHE A 43 -8.84 2.17 18.47
N LYS A 44 -8.95 1.68 19.69
CA LYS A 44 -8.05 0.68 20.22
C LYS A 44 -8.14 -0.63 19.42
N GLY A 45 -6.99 -1.17 19.02
CA GLY A 45 -6.88 -2.38 18.19
C GLY A 45 -6.93 -2.12 16.68
N GLU A 46 -7.15 -0.89 16.21
CA GLU A 46 -7.18 -0.58 14.77
C GLU A 46 -5.88 -0.96 14.07
N GLU A 47 -4.75 -0.47 14.56
CA GLU A 47 -3.44 -0.73 13.95
C GLU A 47 -2.96 -2.17 14.20
N GLU A 48 -3.23 -2.71 15.39
CA GLU A 48 -2.86 -4.09 15.74
C GLU A 48 -3.52 -5.13 14.83
N HIS A 49 -4.77 -4.89 14.43
CA HIS A 49 -5.55 -5.81 13.61
C HIS A 49 -5.62 -5.42 12.13
N LYS A 50 -4.84 -4.44 11.69
CA LYS A 50 -4.74 -4.05 10.29
C LYS A 50 -4.28 -5.23 9.43
N GLY A 51 -5.06 -5.57 8.39
CA GLY A 51 -4.85 -6.76 7.57
C GLY A 51 -5.22 -8.10 8.24
N ARG A 52 -5.64 -8.08 9.52
CA ARG A 52 -6.08 -9.26 10.28
C ARG A 52 -7.48 -9.12 10.87
N GLY A 53 -8.36 -8.44 10.14
CA GLY A 53 -9.73 -8.17 10.57
C GLY A 53 -10.14 -6.71 10.41
N VAL A 54 -9.18 -5.76 10.49
CA VAL A 54 -9.39 -4.36 10.12
C VAL A 54 -8.87 -4.13 8.70
N ALA A 55 -9.72 -3.60 7.82
CA ALA A 55 -9.47 -3.38 6.41
C ALA A 55 -9.87 -1.95 5.99
N TYR A 56 -9.31 -1.47 4.86
CA TYR A 56 -9.53 -0.12 4.34
C TYR A 56 -9.98 -0.11 2.87
N CYS A 57 -10.16 -1.29 2.27
CA CYS A 57 -10.54 -1.44 0.87
C CYS A 57 -11.59 -2.55 0.72
N ALA A 58 -12.83 -2.20 0.40
CA ALA A 58 -13.89 -3.20 0.23
C ALA A 58 -13.63 -4.12 -0.97
N THR A 59 -13.16 -3.56 -2.08
CA THR A 59 -12.87 -4.32 -3.30
C THR A 59 -11.71 -5.29 -3.12
N CYS A 60 -10.72 -4.94 -2.28
CA CYS A 60 -9.55 -5.76 -2.02
C CYS A 60 -9.84 -6.91 -1.05
N ASP A 61 -10.58 -6.61 0.03
CA ASP A 61 -10.66 -7.45 1.22
C ASP A 61 -12.05 -8.03 1.47
N GLY A 62 -13.10 -7.54 0.78
CA GLY A 62 -14.49 -7.90 1.06
C GLY A 62 -14.77 -9.40 0.96
N GLU A 63 -14.15 -10.09 0.01
CA GLU A 63 -14.34 -11.52 -0.22
C GLU A 63 -13.87 -12.38 0.97
N PHE A 64 -12.85 -11.96 1.72
CA PHE A 64 -12.36 -12.67 2.91
C PHE A 64 -13.39 -12.73 4.05
N PHE A 65 -14.42 -11.88 3.98
CA PHE A 65 -15.49 -11.80 4.97
C PHE A 65 -16.81 -12.40 4.47
N THR A 66 -16.76 -13.28 3.47
CA THR A 66 -17.96 -13.95 2.94
C THR A 66 -18.69 -14.72 4.04
N GLY A 67 -20.00 -14.44 4.19
CA GLY A 67 -20.88 -15.02 5.20
C GLY A 67 -20.69 -14.51 6.62
N LYS A 68 -19.81 -13.52 6.84
CA LYS A 68 -19.51 -12.94 8.16
C LYS A 68 -20.26 -11.63 8.40
N GLU A 69 -20.27 -11.20 9.67
CA GLU A 69 -20.65 -9.83 10.05
C GLU A 69 -19.55 -8.86 9.65
N ILE A 70 -19.91 -7.68 9.19
CA ILE A 70 -19.00 -6.59 8.89
C ILE A 70 -19.47 -5.33 9.61
N PHE A 71 -18.54 -4.65 10.28
CA PHE A 71 -18.71 -3.28 10.73
C PHE A 71 -18.03 -2.34 9.76
N VAL A 72 -18.68 -1.24 9.44
CA VAL A 72 -18.12 -0.15 8.64
C VAL A 72 -18.02 1.09 9.51
N VAL A 73 -16.82 1.66 9.59
CA VAL A 73 -16.56 2.90 10.34
C VAL A 73 -16.40 4.03 9.34
N GLY A 74 -17.39 4.92 9.30
CA GLY A 74 -17.40 6.05 8.37
C GLY A 74 -18.81 6.57 8.12
N GLY A 75 -18.93 7.77 7.54
CA GLY A 75 -20.22 8.40 7.25
C GLY A 75 -20.20 9.26 5.99
N GLY A 76 -19.18 9.06 5.12
CA GLY A 76 -19.07 9.72 3.81
C GLY A 76 -19.57 8.87 2.66
N TYR A 77 -19.31 9.33 1.42
CA TYR A 77 -19.63 8.61 0.17
C TYR A 77 -19.09 7.18 0.18
N ALA A 78 -17.79 7.01 0.47
CA ALA A 78 -17.17 5.70 0.49
C ALA A 78 -17.82 4.75 1.52
N ALA A 79 -18.17 5.24 2.71
CA ALA A 79 -18.83 4.42 3.72
C ALA A 79 -20.21 3.92 3.26
N ALA A 80 -20.99 4.76 2.58
CA ALA A 80 -22.31 4.38 2.08
C ALA A 80 -22.22 3.41 0.89
N GLU A 81 -21.44 3.76 -0.15
CA GLU A 81 -21.33 2.96 -1.38
C GLU A 81 -20.63 1.63 -1.15
N GLU A 82 -19.51 1.63 -0.43
CA GLU A 82 -18.73 0.42 -0.16
C GLU A 82 -19.47 -0.53 0.79
N SER A 83 -20.32 0.00 1.69
CA SER A 83 -21.18 -0.85 2.52
C SER A 83 -22.20 -1.62 1.68
N VAL A 84 -22.80 -0.99 0.67
CA VAL A 84 -23.69 -1.67 -0.28
C VAL A 84 -22.91 -2.72 -1.08
N PHE A 85 -21.69 -2.41 -1.52
CA PHE A 85 -20.84 -3.37 -2.20
C PHE A 85 -20.51 -4.58 -1.30
N LEU A 86 -20.18 -4.36 -0.03
CA LEU A 86 -19.84 -5.42 0.93
C LEU A 86 -21.00 -6.39 1.18
N THR A 87 -22.27 -5.99 0.99
CA THR A 87 -23.43 -6.89 1.13
C THR A 87 -23.43 -8.08 0.16
N LYS A 88 -22.62 -8.00 -0.91
CA LYS A 88 -22.42 -9.12 -1.86
C LYS A 88 -21.72 -10.30 -1.18
N PHE A 89 -20.92 -10.04 -0.17
CA PHE A 89 -20.13 -11.03 0.55
C PHE A 89 -20.66 -11.24 1.97
N ALA A 90 -20.90 -10.16 2.69
CA ALA A 90 -21.28 -10.17 4.09
C ALA A 90 -22.65 -10.84 4.33
N ARG A 91 -22.77 -11.47 5.49
CA ARG A 91 -24.08 -11.87 6.03
C ARG A 91 -24.89 -10.61 6.41
N HIS A 92 -24.26 -9.68 7.07
CA HIS A 92 -24.83 -8.41 7.47
C HIS A 92 -23.74 -7.33 7.59
N VAL A 93 -24.10 -6.06 7.37
CA VAL A 93 -23.20 -4.91 7.49
C VAL A 93 -23.79 -3.92 8.49
N THR A 94 -23.02 -3.53 9.50
CA THR A 94 -23.40 -2.50 10.45
C THR A 94 -22.53 -1.26 10.23
N ILE A 95 -23.12 -0.13 9.83
CA ILE A 95 -22.40 1.12 9.59
C ILE A 95 -22.44 1.99 10.84
N LEU A 96 -21.27 2.40 11.33
CA LEU A 96 -21.10 3.32 12.45
C LEU A 96 -20.82 4.72 11.90
N VAL A 97 -21.82 5.57 11.93
CA VAL A 97 -21.75 6.98 11.49
C VAL A 97 -21.59 7.86 12.73
N ARG A 98 -20.44 8.55 12.84
CA ARG A 98 -20.13 9.37 14.02
C ARG A 98 -21.07 10.57 14.20
N LYS A 99 -21.61 11.09 13.10
CA LYS A 99 -22.57 12.21 13.09
C LYS A 99 -24.01 11.69 13.17
N ASP A 100 -24.95 12.62 13.24
CA ASP A 100 -26.41 12.35 13.23
C ASP A 100 -26.90 11.78 11.88
N ASP A 101 -26.15 12.02 10.79
CA ASP A 101 -26.44 11.44 9.48
C ASP A 101 -25.14 11.33 8.64
N PHE A 102 -25.25 10.70 7.47
CA PHE A 102 -24.20 10.68 6.45
C PHE A 102 -23.88 12.10 5.97
N SER A 103 -22.61 12.29 5.57
CA SER A 103 -22.13 13.54 4.95
C SER A 103 -22.03 13.45 3.43
N CYS A 104 -22.74 12.51 2.80
CA CYS A 104 -22.85 12.35 1.35
C CYS A 104 -24.24 12.77 0.83
N ALA A 105 -24.44 12.71 -0.48
CA ALA A 105 -25.74 12.97 -1.08
C ALA A 105 -26.81 12.00 -0.54
N ALA A 106 -28.02 12.49 -0.31
CA ALA A 106 -29.13 11.69 0.22
C ALA A 106 -29.40 10.43 -0.61
N SER A 107 -29.33 10.53 -1.95
CA SER A 107 -29.53 9.39 -2.85
C SER A 107 -28.54 8.25 -2.64
N VAL A 108 -27.32 8.55 -2.18
CA VAL A 108 -26.31 7.55 -1.85
C VAL A 108 -26.52 7.00 -0.44
N ALA A 109 -26.79 7.87 0.53
CA ALA A 109 -27.10 7.47 1.90
C ALA A 109 -28.35 6.57 1.96
N ASP A 110 -29.39 6.89 1.19
CA ASP A 110 -30.64 6.14 1.15
C ASP A 110 -30.48 4.72 0.62
N GLN A 111 -29.53 4.48 -0.29
CA GLN A 111 -29.21 3.12 -0.74
C GLN A 111 -28.71 2.25 0.42
N ALA A 112 -27.83 2.77 1.26
CA ALA A 112 -27.35 2.08 2.43
C ALA A 112 -28.42 1.94 3.52
N LYS A 113 -29.17 3.03 3.81
CA LYS A 113 -30.23 3.05 4.85
C LYS A 113 -31.38 2.09 4.56
N ASN A 114 -31.74 1.91 3.28
CA ASN A 114 -32.89 1.11 2.87
C ASN A 114 -32.49 -0.34 2.47
N HIS A 115 -31.21 -0.71 2.59
CA HIS A 115 -30.75 -2.05 2.20
C HIS A 115 -31.04 -3.08 3.30
N GLU A 116 -31.68 -4.20 2.94
CA GLU A 116 -32.12 -5.26 3.87
C GLU A 116 -31.00 -5.86 4.75
N LYS A 117 -29.76 -5.89 4.23
CA LYS A 117 -28.58 -6.41 4.93
C LYS A 117 -27.78 -5.33 5.65
N ILE A 118 -28.27 -4.09 5.72
CA ILE A 118 -27.51 -3.00 6.34
C ILE A 118 -28.26 -2.44 7.54
N THR A 119 -27.54 -2.26 8.64
CA THR A 119 -27.98 -1.48 9.78
C THR A 119 -27.12 -0.23 9.91
N VAL A 120 -27.73 0.94 10.02
CA VAL A 120 -27.01 2.20 10.21
C VAL A 120 -27.19 2.67 11.66
N LEU A 121 -26.08 2.84 12.36
CA LEU A 121 -26.03 3.42 13.71
C LEU A 121 -25.43 4.82 13.62
N THR A 122 -26.27 5.83 13.69
CA THR A 122 -25.85 7.24 13.71
C THR A 122 -25.37 7.65 15.10
N ASN A 123 -24.66 8.77 15.19
CA ASN A 123 -24.04 9.23 16.44
C ASN A 123 -23.19 8.12 17.11
N THR A 124 -22.57 7.25 16.34
CA THR A 124 -21.89 6.07 16.86
C THR A 124 -20.45 6.01 16.40
N ALA A 125 -19.53 5.79 17.34
CA ALA A 125 -18.10 5.67 17.09
C ALA A 125 -17.56 4.33 17.61
N MET A 126 -16.68 3.70 16.85
CA MET A 126 -15.90 2.54 17.30
C MET A 126 -14.92 3.00 18.38
N GLU A 127 -14.82 2.27 19.49
CA GLU A 127 -13.86 2.53 20.57
C GLU A 127 -12.77 1.47 20.65
N GLU A 128 -13.13 0.20 20.44
CA GLU A 128 -12.18 -0.91 20.60
C GLU A 128 -12.59 -2.10 19.75
N VAL A 129 -11.57 -2.80 19.22
CA VAL A 129 -11.71 -4.14 18.64
C VAL A 129 -10.62 -5.04 19.18
N SER A 130 -10.90 -6.34 19.30
CA SER A 130 -9.89 -7.33 19.69
C SER A 130 -10.28 -8.75 19.27
N GLY A 131 -9.28 -9.62 19.29
CA GLY A 131 -9.42 -11.04 19.00
C GLY A 131 -8.05 -11.69 18.77
N GLU A 132 -7.92 -12.96 18.96
CA GLU A 132 -6.64 -13.68 18.90
C GLU A 132 -6.30 -14.07 17.44
N ASN A 133 -7.23 -14.73 16.74
CA ASN A 133 -7.08 -15.18 15.35
C ASN A 133 -8.02 -14.44 14.40
N GLY A 134 -8.13 -13.11 14.56
CA GLY A 134 -9.11 -12.25 13.90
C GLY A 134 -10.07 -11.66 14.93
N LEU A 135 -10.90 -10.71 14.50
CA LEU A 135 -11.77 -9.97 15.40
C LEU A 135 -12.93 -10.81 15.91
N THR A 136 -13.11 -10.85 17.25
CA THR A 136 -14.25 -11.51 17.92
C THR A 136 -14.95 -10.60 18.93
N TYR A 137 -14.37 -9.40 19.18
CA TYR A 137 -14.91 -8.41 20.07
C TYR A 137 -14.86 -7.02 19.43
N ALA A 138 -15.94 -6.27 19.56
CA ALA A 138 -16.00 -4.85 19.26
C ALA A 138 -16.77 -4.10 20.35
N ARG A 139 -16.30 -2.89 20.67
CA ARG A 139 -17.00 -1.93 21.52
C ARG A 139 -17.17 -0.62 20.78
N TYR A 140 -18.40 -0.13 20.80
CA TYR A 140 -18.73 1.14 20.17
C TYR A 140 -19.67 1.94 21.08
N LYS A 141 -19.65 3.26 20.92
CA LYS A 141 -20.33 4.19 21.78
C LYS A 141 -21.20 5.14 21.00
N ASN A 142 -22.41 5.35 21.47
CA ASN A 142 -23.25 6.47 21.02
C ASN A 142 -22.68 7.78 21.56
N THR A 143 -22.23 8.66 20.66
CA THR A 143 -21.57 9.93 21.01
C THR A 143 -22.53 11.00 21.53
N ALA A 144 -23.84 10.87 21.27
CA ALA A 144 -24.87 11.79 21.75
C ALA A 144 -25.38 11.42 23.16
N THR A 145 -25.57 10.11 23.42
CA THR A 145 -26.12 9.63 24.70
C THR A 145 -25.05 9.17 25.68
N GLY A 146 -23.85 8.82 25.15
CA GLY A 146 -22.77 8.21 25.93
C GLY A 146 -22.96 6.70 26.18
N GLU A 147 -24.04 6.10 25.66
CA GLU A 147 -24.31 4.67 25.79
C GLU A 147 -23.26 3.84 25.07
N VAL A 148 -22.77 2.81 25.74
CA VAL A 148 -21.76 1.88 25.21
C VAL A 148 -22.41 0.55 24.89
N ALA A 149 -22.13 0.02 23.72
CA ALA A 149 -22.54 -1.31 23.29
C ALA A 149 -21.32 -2.17 22.98
N GLU A 150 -21.45 -3.47 23.26
CA GLU A 150 -20.43 -4.47 22.98
C GLU A 150 -20.99 -5.54 22.03
N TYR A 151 -20.19 -5.91 21.05
CA TYR A 151 -20.45 -7.04 20.18
C TYR A 151 -19.42 -8.14 20.46
N LYS A 152 -19.89 -9.33 20.79
CA LYS A 152 -19.08 -10.51 21.05
C LYS A 152 -19.54 -11.64 20.16
N SER A 153 -18.61 -12.26 19.45
CA SER A 153 -18.90 -13.36 18.52
C SER A 153 -17.96 -14.54 18.74
N LYS A 154 -18.46 -15.72 18.47
CA LYS A 154 -17.62 -16.94 18.39
C LYS A 154 -16.93 -17.05 17.04
N GLU A 155 -17.53 -16.44 15.99
CA GLU A 155 -16.97 -16.36 14.64
C GLU A 155 -16.24 -15.04 14.48
N THR A 156 -15.18 -15.02 13.66
CA THR A 156 -14.49 -13.78 13.33
C THR A 156 -15.36 -12.90 12.44
N PHE A 157 -15.24 -11.58 12.61
CA PHE A 157 -15.92 -10.57 11.80
C PHE A 157 -14.92 -9.57 11.21
N GLY A 158 -15.38 -8.70 10.31
CA GLY A 158 -14.57 -7.65 9.70
C GLY A 158 -14.93 -6.25 10.19
N VAL A 159 -13.93 -5.36 10.20
CA VAL A 159 -14.14 -3.93 10.37
C VAL A 159 -13.50 -3.21 9.18
N PHE A 160 -14.30 -2.48 8.41
CA PHE A 160 -13.85 -1.66 7.31
C PHE A 160 -13.86 -0.19 7.70
N VAL A 161 -12.75 0.50 7.52
CA VAL A 161 -12.60 1.90 7.90
C VAL A 161 -12.59 2.76 6.64
N PHE A 162 -13.63 3.57 6.46
CA PHE A 162 -13.77 4.52 5.34
C PHE A 162 -13.75 5.95 5.84
N ALA A 163 -12.63 6.35 6.45
CA ALA A 163 -12.39 7.70 6.96
C ALA A 163 -11.74 8.65 5.94
N GLY A 164 -11.60 8.20 4.69
CA GLY A 164 -10.90 8.89 3.61
C GLY A 164 -9.44 8.48 3.49
N TYR A 165 -8.75 9.09 2.51
CA TYR A 165 -7.34 8.88 2.25
C TYR A 165 -6.56 10.18 2.43
N GLU A 166 -5.27 10.05 2.67
CA GLU A 166 -4.34 11.16 2.79
C GLU A 166 -3.17 10.94 1.82
N PRO A 167 -3.02 11.82 0.80
CA PRO A 167 -1.92 11.71 -0.14
C PRO A 167 -0.60 12.08 0.54
N ALA A 168 0.48 11.37 0.20
CA ALA A 168 1.81 11.65 0.74
C ALA A 168 2.48 12.81 -0.01
N THR A 169 1.97 14.02 0.22
CA THR A 169 2.35 15.26 -0.49
C THR A 169 2.89 16.38 0.39
N GLU A 170 3.13 16.11 1.68
CA GLU A 170 3.60 17.14 2.62
C GLU A 170 4.84 17.91 2.11
N MET A 171 5.83 17.19 1.57
CA MET A 171 7.06 17.79 1.01
C MET A 171 6.85 18.48 -0.34
N LEU A 172 5.68 18.35 -0.95
CA LEU A 172 5.38 18.87 -2.29
C LEU A 172 4.57 20.16 -2.24
N LYS A 173 4.18 20.61 -1.06
CA LYS A 173 3.46 21.87 -0.86
C LYS A 173 4.26 23.06 -1.36
N GLY A 174 3.67 23.84 -2.28
CA GLY A 174 4.32 24.96 -2.92
C GLY A 174 5.35 24.62 -4.00
N ILE A 175 5.51 23.33 -4.32
CA ILE A 175 6.40 22.82 -5.35
C ILE A 175 5.63 22.42 -6.60
N VAL A 176 4.49 21.74 -6.43
CA VAL A 176 3.54 21.37 -7.49
C VAL A 176 2.14 21.75 -7.06
N ASP A 177 1.24 21.91 -8.03
CA ASP A 177 -0.16 22.23 -7.74
C ASP A 177 -0.85 21.04 -7.07
N LEU A 178 -1.50 21.31 -5.95
CA LEU A 178 -2.31 20.36 -5.20
C LEU A 178 -3.76 20.83 -5.19
N ASN A 179 -4.71 19.88 -5.23
CA ASN A 179 -6.11 20.21 -5.04
C ASN A 179 -6.43 20.47 -3.54
N GLU A 180 -7.69 20.81 -3.23
CA GLU A 180 -8.14 21.08 -1.85
C GLU A 180 -7.95 19.89 -0.89
N GLN A 181 -7.92 18.67 -1.41
CA GLN A 181 -7.68 17.46 -0.63
C GLN A 181 -6.20 17.07 -0.52
N GLY A 182 -5.31 17.84 -1.15
CA GLY A 182 -3.86 17.62 -1.12
C GLY A 182 -3.32 16.68 -2.20
N TYR A 183 -4.13 16.23 -3.15
CA TYR A 183 -3.67 15.40 -4.27
C TYR A 183 -3.00 16.22 -5.35
N ILE A 184 -1.97 15.64 -6.00
CA ILE A 184 -1.27 16.29 -7.10
C ILE A 184 -2.21 16.43 -8.31
N VAL A 185 -2.25 17.65 -8.87
CA VAL A 185 -2.94 17.94 -10.12
C VAL A 185 -2.02 17.57 -11.27
N THR A 186 -2.48 16.68 -12.17
CA THR A 186 -1.77 16.28 -13.38
C THR A 186 -2.65 16.49 -14.61
N ASP A 187 -2.00 16.65 -15.76
CA ASP A 187 -2.68 16.57 -17.06
C ASP A 187 -2.86 15.09 -17.50
N GLU A 188 -3.41 14.87 -18.69
CA GLU A 188 -3.62 13.56 -19.29
C GLU A 188 -2.32 12.77 -19.54
N SER A 189 -1.17 13.47 -19.59
CA SER A 189 0.17 12.91 -19.75
C SER A 189 0.89 12.67 -18.42
N GLN A 190 0.19 12.79 -17.31
CA GLN A 190 0.73 12.70 -15.95
C GLN A 190 1.76 13.79 -15.60
N LYS A 191 1.79 14.91 -16.36
CA LYS A 191 2.66 16.04 -16.10
C LYS A 191 2.06 16.92 -15.00
N THR A 192 2.89 17.37 -14.07
CA THR A 192 2.50 18.32 -13.00
C THR A 192 2.68 19.77 -13.47
N SER A 193 2.36 20.75 -12.61
CA SER A 193 2.62 22.16 -12.85
C SER A 193 4.10 22.53 -12.91
N ALA A 194 5.00 21.71 -12.35
CA ALA A 194 6.44 21.91 -12.41
C ALA A 194 7.04 21.25 -13.64
N ASP A 195 7.86 21.99 -14.41
CA ASP A 195 8.47 21.46 -15.63
C ASP A 195 9.40 20.28 -15.36
N GLY A 196 9.25 19.19 -16.12
CA GLY A 196 10.01 17.95 -15.96
C GLY A 196 9.65 17.13 -14.71
N VAL A 197 8.54 17.48 -14.04
CA VAL A 197 8.03 16.72 -12.90
C VAL A 197 6.68 16.09 -13.27
N TYR A 198 6.62 14.79 -13.11
CA TYR A 198 5.46 13.95 -13.39
C TYR A 198 4.98 13.29 -12.09
N ALA A 199 3.73 12.88 -12.03
CA ALA A 199 3.20 12.15 -10.89
C ALA A 199 2.32 10.99 -11.34
N ALA A 200 2.32 9.89 -10.59
CA ALA A 200 1.57 8.69 -10.92
C ALA A 200 1.04 7.99 -9.67
N GLY A 201 -0.05 7.27 -9.85
CA GLY A 201 -0.65 6.46 -8.79
C GLY A 201 -1.54 7.24 -7.85
N ASP A 202 -1.69 6.73 -6.63
CA ASP A 202 -2.69 7.18 -5.67
C ASP A 202 -2.45 8.59 -5.11
N VAL A 203 -1.28 9.15 -5.32
CA VAL A 203 -0.94 10.54 -4.98
C VAL A 203 -1.65 11.56 -5.89
N CYS A 204 -2.14 11.12 -7.07
CA CYS A 204 -2.84 11.96 -8.04
C CYS A 204 -4.36 11.98 -7.79
N ILE A 205 -5.05 12.96 -8.42
CA ILE A 205 -6.51 13.01 -8.44
C ILE A 205 -7.04 11.86 -9.30
N LYS A 206 -7.80 10.94 -8.70
CA LYS A 206 -8.42 9.83 -9.44
C LYS A 206 -9.63 9.24 -8.70
N PRO A 207 -10.58 8.68 -9.47
CA PRO A 207 -11.78 8.07 -8.91
C PRO A 207 -11.51 6.67 -8.33
N LEU A 208 -10.51 5.96 -8.83
CA LEU A 208 -10.20 4.57 -8.44
C LEU A 208 -8.72 4.44 -8.07
N ARG A 209 -8.45 3.93 -6.86
CA ARG A 209 -7.11 3.66 -6.32
C ARG A 209 -6.89 2.15 -6.27
N GLN A 210 -6.22 1.63 -7.28
CA GLN A 210 -5.87 0.21 -7.43
C GLN A 210 -4.49 0.09 -8.08
N VAL A 211 -3.82 -1.05 -7.86
CA VAL A 211 -2.50 -1.32 -8.45
C VAL A 211 -2.54 -1.15 -9.98
N VAL A 212 -3.57 -1.64 -10.64
CA VAL A 212 -3.71 -1.53 -12.10
C VAL A 212 -3.79 -0.08 -12.60
N THR A 213 -4.49 0.82 -11.87
CA THR A 213 -4.56 2.24 -12.24
C THR A 213 -3.24 2.95 -11.97
N ALA A 214 -2.57 2.64 -10.85
CA ALA A 214 -1.26 3.18 -10.53
C ALA A 214 -0.19 2.73 -11.56
N THR A 215 -0.22 1.47 -11.99
CA THR A 215 0.67 0.95 -13.02
C THR A 215 0.44 1.62 -14.37
N SER A 216 -0.82 1.85 -14.75
CA SER A 216 -1.18 2.57 -15.99
C SER A 216 -0.63 4.00 -15.97
N ASP A 217 -0.83 4.74 -14.90
CA ASP A 217 -0.29 6.09 -14.74
C ASP A 217 1.25 6.09 -14.83
N GLY A 218 1.88 5.13 -14.14
CA GLY A 218 3.34 4.97 -14.13
C GLY A 218 3.91 4.72 -15.52
N ALA A 219 3.26 3.87 -16.32
CA ALA A 219 3.66 3.59 -17.69
C ALA A 219 3.58 4.85 -18.58
N LEU A 220 2.48 5.60 -18.45
CA LEU A 220 2.27 6.84 -19.20
C LEU A 220 3.28 7.91 -18.78
N ALA A 221 3.43 8.14 -17.49
CA ALA A 221 4.37 9.11 -16.94
C ALA A 221 5.82 8.80 -17.35
N ALA A 222 6.24 7.53 -17.29
CA ALA A 222 7.59 7.12 -17.67
C ALA A 222 7.85 7.35 -19.16
N THR A 223 6.86 7.10 -20.02
CA THR A 223 6.98 7.33 -21.46
C THR A 223 7.14 8.82 -21.78
N GLU A 224 6.35 9.69 -21.13
CA GLU A 224 6.45 11.13 -21.35
C GLU A 224 7.73 11.73 -20.73
N LEU A 225 8.13 11.22 -19.57
CA LEU A 225 9.38 11.61 -18.90
C LEU A 225 10.60 11.25 -19.76
N GLU A 226 10.60 10.09 -20.43
CA GLU A 226 11.68 9.71 -21.38
C GLU A 226 11.81 10.74 -22.49
N LYS A 227 10.71 11.15 -23.12
CA LYS A 227 10.70 12.18 -24.18
C LYS A 227 11.26 13.51 -23.67
N TYR A 228 10.87 13.90 -22.46
CA TYR A 228 11.37 15.10 -21.81
C TYR A 228 12.89 15.01 -21.58
N VAL A 229 13.37 13.90 -20.99
CA VAL A 229 14.80 13.66 -20.73
C VAL A 229 15.59 13.70 -22.02
N ALA A 230 15.14 13.05 -23.10
CA ALA A 230 15.80 13.08 -24.40
C ALA A 230 15.89 14.51 -24.99
N ALA A 231 14.87 15.36 -24.77
CA ALA A 231 14.91 16.75 -25.17
C ALA A 231 15.94 17.55 -24.35
N MET A 232 15.99 17.30 -23.03
CA MET A 232 16.95 17.96 -22.14
C MET A 232 18.40 17.56 -22.42
N GLN A 233 18.66 16.29 -22.73
CA GLN A 233 19.99 15.83 -23.16
C GLN A 233 20.45 16.56 -24.45
N ARG A 234 19.55 16.74 -25.42
CA ARG A 234 19.85 17.51 -26.64
C ARG A 234 20.12 18.98 -26.36
N LYS A 235 19.33 19.59 -25.43
CA LYS A 235 19.47 21.00 -25.05
C LYS A 235 20.77 21.27 -24.32
N THR A 236 21.15 20.44 -23.37
CA THR A 236 22.28 20.67 -22.45
C THR A 236 23.58 20.02 -22.92
N GLY A 237 23.52 19.06 -23.82
CA GLY A 237 24.66 18.23 -24.20
C GLY A 237 25.10 17.21 -23.14
N LEU A 238 24.45 17.20 -21.96
CA LEU A 238 24.74 16.27 -20.88
C LEU A 238 24.02 14.95 -21.09
N ARG A 239 24.66 13.86 -20.69
CA ARG A 239 24.05 12.54 -20.61
C ARG A 239 24.30 12.00 -19.20
N ALA A 240 23.33 11.28 -18.66
CA ALA A 240 23.56 10.51 -17.45
C ALA A 240 24.59 9.42 -17.76
N ASP A 241 25.57 9.24 -16.90
CA ASP A 241 26.43 8.08 -16.98
C ASP A 241 25.57 6.83 -16.83
N ALA A 242 25.80 5.83 -17.70
CA ALA A 242 25.13 4.56 -17.53
C ALA A 242 25.50 4.02 -16.15
N PRO A 243 24.53 3.56 -15.35
CA PRO A 243 24.85 3.00 -14.05
C PRO A 243 25.85 1.88 -14.25
N SER A 244 27.06 2.05 -13.71
CA SER A 244 28.06 1.02 -13.73
C SER A 244 27.57 -0.12 -12.84
N VAL A 245 26.99 -1.14 -13.45
CA VAL A 245 26.68 -2.38 -12.77
C VAL A 245 28.00 -3.05 -12.44
N LYS A 246 28.58 -2.72 -11.31
CA LYS A 246 29.64 -3.54 -10.73
C LYS A 246 28.95 -4.80 -10.22
N GLN A 247 28.90 -5.81 -11.08
CA GLN A 247 28.56 -7.16 -10.68
C GLN A 247 29.78 -7.70 -9.89
N SER A 248 29.73 -7.60 -8.58
CA SER A 248 30.44 -8.53 -7.72
C SER A 248 29.47 -9.69 -7.43
N GLU A 249 29.37 -10.61 -8.37
CA GLU A 249 28.66 -11.86 -8.13
C GLU A 249 29.58 -12.76 -7.29
N THR A 250 29.34 -12.72 -5.98
CA THR A 250 29.74 -13.86 -5.15
C THR A 250 28.59 -14.83 -5.21
N THR A 251 28.67 -15.80 -6.12
CA THR A 251 27.69 -16.88 -6.19
C THR A 251 27.95 -17.81 -5.02
N VAL A 252 27.20 -17.64 -3.95
CA VAL A 252 27.11 -18.67 -2.91
C VAL A 252 26.07 -19.66 -3.40
N THR A 253 26.51 -20.76 -3.97
CA THR A 253 25.68 -21.93 -4.19
C THR A 253 25.45 -22.57 -2.83
N VAL A 254 24.25 -22.43 -2.32
CA VAL A 254 23.82 -23.16 -1.12
C VAL A 254 23.61 -24.61 -1.56
N ASP A 255 24.55 -25.48 -1.23
CA ASP A 255 24.35 -26.93 -1.30
C ASP A 255 23.17 -27.31 -0.41
N THR A 256 22.22 -28.02 -0.98
CA THR A 256 21.02 -28.51 -0.32
C THR A 256 21.40 -29.54 0.76
N HIS A 257 21.74 -29.06 1.96
CA HIS A 257 21.67 -29.88 3.15
C HIS A 257 20.32 -29.69 3.83
N GLU A 258 19.62 -30.79 4.06
CA GLU A 258 18.40 -30.86 4.83
C GLU A 258 18.57 -30.11 6.17
N SER A 259 17.94 -28.94 6.29
CA SER A 259 17.92 -28.19 7.53
C SER A 259 16.60 -28.45 8.26
N GLU A 260 16.70 -29.01 9.44
CA GLU A 260 15.59 -29.31 10.35
C GLU A 260 14.78 -28.08 10.84
N GLY A 261 15.03 -26.87 10.30
CA GLY A 261 14.38 -25.62 10.70
C GLY A 261 13.23 -25.15 9.82
N SER A 262 12.91 -25.83 8.71
CA SER A 262 11.87 -25.35 7.76
C SER A 262 10.43 -25.62 8.21
N ASP A 263 10.23 -26.47 9.22
CA ASP A 263 8.88 -26.86 9.68
C ASP A 263 8.20 -25.81 10.57
N GLU A 264 8.97 -24.89 11.17
CA GLU A 264 8.42 -23.82 12.03
C GLU A 264 7.95 -22.58 11.24
N LEU A 265 8.51 -22.30 10.06
CA LEU A 265 8.21 -21.08 9.30
C LEU A 265 6.98 -21.19 8.39
N PHE A 266 6.62 -22.39 7.94
CA PHE A 266 5.51 -22.61 7.02
C PHE A 266 4.52 -23.62 7.60
N THR A 267 3.29 -23.18 7.85
CA THR A 267 2.23 -24.09 8.27
C THR A 267 1.90 -25.09 7.16
N LYS A 268 1.25 -26.21 7.53
CA LYS A 268 0.85 -27.24 6.57
C LYS A 268 -0.09 -26.69 5.49
N GLU A 269 -0.98 -25.78 5.87
CA GLU A 269 -1.91 -25.10 4.98
C GLU A 269 -1.17 -24.14 4.02
N MET A 270 -0.20 -23.38 4.50
CA MET A 270 0.65 -22.52 3.68
C MET A 270 1.42 -23.33 2.64
N ARG A 271 2.01 -24.47 3.04
CA ARG A 271 2.72 -25.36 2.11
C ARG A 271 1.79 -25.87 1.00
N GLN A 272 0.58 -26.29 1.32
CA GLN A 272 -0.38 -26.78 0.34
C GLN A 272 -0.78 -25.69 -0.66
N GLN A 273 -0.91 -24.44 -0.24
CA GLN A 273 -1.17 -23.30 -1.13
C GLN A 273 0.05 -23.01 -2.02
N LEU A 274 1.25 -22.98 -1.44
CA LEU A 274 2.50 -22.77 -2.18
C LEU A 274 2.74 -23.89 -3.20
N ASP A 275 2.49 -25.15 -2.86
CA ASP A 275 2.58 -26.29 -3.77
C ASP A 275 1.70 -26.11 -5.00
N THR A 276 0.48 -25.60 -4.82
CA THR A 276 -0.44 -25.32 -5.92
C THR A 276 0.09 -24.24 -6.86
N VAL A 277 0.74 -23.20 -6.33
CA VAL A 277 1.34 -22.11 -7.10
C VAL A 277 2.60 -22.58 -7.83
N PHE A 278 3.54 -23.21 -7.10
CA PHE A 278 4.83 -23.61 -7.65
C PHE A 278 4.76 -24.82 -8.59
N ALA A 279 3.71 -25.64 -8.47
CA ALA A 279 3.45 -26.71 -9.44
C ALA A 279 3.19 -26.18 -10.87
N ARG A 280 2.70 -24.94 -10.99
CA ARG A 280 2.44 -24.28 -12.28
C ARG A 280 3.66 -23.55 -12.85
N MET A 281 4.75 -23.49 -12.12
CA MET A 281 5.96 -22.80 -12.56
C MET A 281 6.65 -23.61 -13.67
N GLU A 282 6.79 -23.03 -14.87
CA GLU A 282 7.40 -23.70 -16.03
C GLU A 282 8.93 -23.52 -16.03
N SER A 283 9.44 -22.37 -15.61
CA SER A 283 10.87 -22.03 -15.63
C SER A 283 11.43 -21.83 -14.23
N PRO A 284 12.73 -22.10 -14.01
CA PRO A 284 13.41 -21.75 -12.76
C PRO A 284 13.39 -20.25 -12.51
N LEU A 285 13.27 -19.85 -11.24
CA LEU A 285 13.28 -18.47 -10.79
C LEU A 285 14.50 -18.22 -9.89
N LEU A 286 15.24 -17.18 -10.21
CA LEU A 286 16.35 -16.69 -9.39
C LEU A 286 15.86 -15.52 -8.53
N LEU A 287 15.92 -15.69 -7.20
CA LEU A 287 15.63 -14.67 -6.21
C LEU A 287 16.94 -14.00 -5.79
N LYS A 288 17.07 -12.70 -6.06
CA LYS A 288 18.25 -11.91 -5.65
C LYS A 288 17.87 -11.08 -4.43
N LEU A 289 18.53 -11.33 -3.30
CA LEU A 289 18.37 -10.60 -2.06
C LEU A 289 19.50 -9.58 -1.92
N SER A 290 19.14 -8.33 -1.64
CA SER A 290 20.08 -7.28 -1.24
C SER A 290 19.79 -6.94 0.21
N LEU A 291 20.68 -7.32 1.12
CA LEU A 291 20.47 -7.26 2.56
C LEU A 291 21.40 -6.20 3.19
N ASP A 292 20.91 -5.58 4.25
CA ASP A 292 21.65 -4.67 5.11
C ASP A 292 21.68 -5.21 6.55
N ASP A 293 22.31 -4.48 7.49
CA ASP A 293 22.50 -4.92 8.88
C ASP A 293 21.23 -4.82 9.76
N ARG A 294 20.05 -4.53 9.20
CA ARG A 294 18.80 -4.43 9.97
C ARG A 294 18.24 -5.81 10.32
N PRO A 295 17.60 -5.98 11.50
CA PRO A 295 17.01 -7.26 11.89
C PRO A 295 16.04 -7.84 10.85
N VAL A 296 15.25 -6.98 10.18
CA VAL A 296 14.30 -7.40 9.14
C VAL A 296 15.00 -8.05 7.94
N SER A 297 16.24 -7.66 7.63
CA SER A 297 17.03 -8.27 6.56
C SER A 297 17.40 -9.71 6.86
N ALA A 298 17.75 -10.00 8.12
CA ALA A 298 18.03 -11.36 8.59
C ALA A 298 16.77 -12.24 8.57
N GLU A 299 15.62 -11.70 8.97
CA GLU A 299 14.34 -12.40 8.90
C GLU A 299 13.94 -12.71 7.46
N LEU A 300 14.13 -11.75 6.55
CA LEU A 300 13.84 -11.91 5.11
C LEU A 300 14.76 -12.98 4.50
N GLU A 301 16.05 -12.97 4.81
CA GLU A 301 17.00 -13.97 4.34
C GLU A 301 16.59 -15.37 4.79
N GLN A 302 16.28 -15.53 6.08
CA GLN A 302 15.83 -16.79 6.66
C GLN A 302 14.55 -17.30 5.97
N PHE A 303 13.57 -16.42 5.78
CA PHE A 303 12.30 -16.78 5.16
C PHE A 303 12.48 -17.21 3.69
N ILE A 304 13.20 -16.43 2.89
CA ILE A 304 13.40 -16.69 1.46
C ILE A 304 14.29 -17.93 1.24
N THR A 305 15.29 -18.13 2.09
CA THR A 305 16.14 -19.34 2.04
C THR A 305 15.34 -20.60 2.37
N ALA A 306 14.50 -20.54 3.41
CA ALA A 306 13.60 -21.63 3.76
C ALA A 306 12.57 -21.92 2.65
N LEU A 307 12.03 -20.88 1.98
CA LEU A 307 11.14 -21.04 0.84
C LEU A 307 11.84 -21.72 -0.35
N ALA A 308 13.06 -21.31 -0.67
CA ALA A 308 13.83 -21.90 -1.78
C ALA A 308 14.24 -23.35 -1.49
N ALA A 309 14.46 -23.73 -0.25
CA ALA A 309 14.72 -25.09 0.14
C ALA A 309 13.54 -26.05 -0.11
N LEU A 310 12.30 -25.52 -0.10
CA LEU A 310 11.10 -26.31 -0.37
C LEU A 310 10.89 -26.57 -1.88
N TYR A 311 11.41 -25.72 -2.77
CA TYR A 311 11.06 -25.75 -4.19
C TYR A 311 12.31 -25.74 -5.09
N LYS A 312 12.65 -26.86 -5.71
CA LYS A 312 13.83 -27.04 -6.58
C LYS A 312 13.96 -26.05 -7.76
N LYS A 313 12.88 -25.38 -8.14
CA LYS A 313 12.90 -24.37 -9.21
C LYS A 313 13.20 -22.96 -8.68
N LEU A 314 13.38 -22.79 -7.38
CA LEU A 314 13.80 -21.53 -6.76
C LEU A 314 15.29 -21.59 -6.46
N THR A 315 16.00 -20.55 -6.81
CA THR A 315 17.42 -20.35 -6.45
C THR A 315 17.55 -18.98 -5.79
N VAL A 316 18.33 -18.88 -4.73
CA VAL A 316 18.55 -17.63 -3.99
C VAL A 316 20.00 -17.20 -4.16
N THR A 317 20.20 -15.93 -4.40
CA THR A 317 21.51 -15.27 -4.32
C THR A 317 21.40 -14.09 -3.37
N VAL A 318 22.33 -14.02 -2.42
CA VAL A 318 22.41 -12.93 -1.44
C VAL A 318 23.57 -12.01 -1.85
N ALA A 319 23.30 -10.70 -1.92
CA ALA A 319 24.32 -9.68 -2.11
C ALA A 319 24.35 -8.82 -0.83
N GLU A 320 25.52 -8.74 -0.20
CA GLU A 320 25.72 -7.78 0.89
C GLU A 320 25.81 -6.37 0.31
N LEU A 321 25.04 -5.44 0.84
CA LEU A 321 25.20 -4.02 0.60
C LEU A 321 26.44 -3.56 1.36
N THR A 322 27.60 -3.62 0.73
CA THR A 322 28.81 -3.03 1.30
C THR A 322 28.67 -1.51 1.35
N ALA A 323 29.12 -0.91 2.44
CA ALA A 323 29.12 0.54 2.67
C ALA A 323 29.90 1.37 1.62
N SER A 324 30.46 0.75 0.60
CA SER A 324 31.16 1.36 -0.52
C SER A 324 30.28 1.61 -1.76
N SER A 325 28.99 1.33 -1.72
CA SER A 325 28.03 1.75 -2.75
C SER A 325 27.59 3.21 -2.55
N GLN A 326 28.41 4.03 -1.87
CA GLN A 326 28.23 5.47 -1.86
C GLN A 326 28.37 5.99 -3.28
N ALA A 327 27.35 6.72 -3.67
CA ALA A 327 27.24 7.46 -4.91
C ALA A 327 28.56 8.03 -5.39
N VAL A 328 28.94 7.63 -6.58
CA VAL A 328 29.90 8.42 -7.38
C VAL A 328 29.09 9.59 -7.96
N PRO A 329 29.64 10.83 -7.92
CA PRO A 329 28.97 12.08 -8.22
C PRO A 329 28.33 12.18 -9.60
#